data_71ec128bf5fc93f6dae1a6593e781b92
#
_entry.id   71ec128bf5fc93f6dae1a6593e781b92
#
_cell.length_a   1.000
_cell.length_b   1.000
_cell.length_c   1.000
_cell.angle_alpha   90.00
_cell.angle_beta   90.00
_cell.angle_gamma   90.00
#
_symmetry.space_group_name_H-M   'P 1'
#
loop_
_entity.id
_entity.type
_entity.pdbx_description
1 polymer ?
#
loop_
_entity_poly.entity_id
_entity_poly.type
_entity_poly.pdbx_seq_one_letter_code
_entity_poly.pdbx_strand_id
1 'polypeptide(L)'
;MTAFRGTYTVLITPMTADGKHVDVPALKKLVNWQIEEGIHGLIPLGSTGEFLSLTPDERQLVIETCVSTAAKRVPVLIGTGAEWTDECVRLSREAEDMGADGVMIIPPFYSTPTDDELFEHYRKVGEAIGIPIMVYNNPATANVDLKPELVARLSRIDNCKYIKESTLEVTRVRDIIELCGDRMTVFAGILGYESFWLGAQGWVAVCSNLIPKMSARLFQVLAERPNMPSANGLSWNTSTPSLAPRPSSAG
;
A
#
# COMPACT_ATOMS: atom_id res chain seq x y z
N MET A 1 -1.77 -8.38 -16.17
CA MET A 1 -2.59 -7.93 -15.01
C MET A 1 -2.80 -6.44 -15.11
N THR A 2 -4.00 -5.95 -14.81
CA THR A 2 -4.27 -4.50 -14.72
C THR A 2 -3.49 -3.94 -13.53
N ALA A 3 -2.79 -2.81 -13.71
CA ALA A 3 -2.05 -2.18 -12.62
C ALA A 3 -3.01 -1.75 -11.48
N PHE A 4 -2.61 -1.96 -10.24
CA PHE A 4 -3.38 -1.51 -9.08
C PHE A 4 -3.37 0.01 -9.01
N ARG A 5 -4.53 0.59 -8.82
CA ARG A 5 -4.74 2.04 -8.64
C ARG A 5 -6.07 2.30 -7.93
N GLY A 6 -6.24 3.49 -7.40
CA GLY A 6 -7.48 3.88 -6.75
C GLY A 6 -7.46 3.66 -5.24
N THR A 7 -8.63 3.72 -4.61
CA THR A 7 -8.78 3.59 -3.16
C THR A 7 -8.97 2.13 -2.77
N TYR A 8 -8.11 1.65 -1.90
CA TYR A 8 -8.16 0.29 -1.33
C TYR A 8 -8.55 0.38 0.14
N THR A 9 -9.50 -0.44 0.56
CA THR A 9 -9.85 -0.54 1.97
C THR A 9 -8.94 -1.54 2.67
N VAL A 10 -8.17 -1.08 3.66
CA VAL A 10 -7.56 -2.00 4.62
C VAL A 10 -8.66 -2.45 5.58
N LEU A 11 -9.15 -3.68 5.36
CA LEU A 11 -10.34 -4.21 6.03
C LEU A 11 -10.11 -4.45 7.52
N ILE A 12 -11.12 -4.16 8.32
CA ILE A 12 -11.25 -4.73 9.66
C ILE A 12 -11.57 -6.22 9.55
N THR A 13 -11.29 -7.00 10.60
CA THR A 13 -11.71 -8.40 10.73
C THR A 13 -12.88 -8.47 11.69
N PRO A 14 -14.13 -8.63 11.19
CA PRO A 14 -15.28 -8.78 12.08
C PRO A 14 -15.15 -10.03 12.94
N MET A 15 -15.41 -9.88 14.24
CA MET A 15 -15.42 -10.97 15.22
C MET A 15 -16.83 -11.25 15.71
N THR A 16 -17.08 -12.48 16.15
CA THR A 16 -18.33 -12.85 16.81
C THR A 16 -18.57 -12.01 18.08
N ALA A 17 -19.79 -11.94 18.55
CA ALA A 17 -20.17 -11.08 19.68
C ALA A 17 -19.39 -11.37 20.98
N ASP A 18 -18.88 -12.59 21.14
CA ASP A 18 -18.02 -12.98 22.26
C ASP A 18 -16.53 -12.71 22.01
N GLY A 19 -16.17 -12.19 20.82
CA GLY A 19 -14.82 -11.86 20.42
C GLY A 19 -13.88 -13.04 20.18
N LYS A 20 -14.41 -14.27 20.06
CA LYS A 20 -13.57 -15.48 20.03
C LYS A 20 -13.29 -16.03 18.64
N HIS A 21 -14.10 -15.69 17.66
CA HIS A 21 -14.01 -16.25 16.33
C HIS A 21 -14.26 -15.18 15.25
N VAL A 22 -13.71 -15.40 14.07
CA VAL A 22 -14.02 -14.56 12.91
C VAL A 22 -15.49 -14.72 12.53
N ASP A 23 -16.22 -13.61 12.44
CA ASP A 23 -17.60 -13.58 11.94
C ASP A 23 -17.61 -13.60 10.41
N VAL A 24 -17.58 -14.80 9.84
CA VAL A 24 -17.56 -15.02 8.39
C VAL A 24 -18.77 -14.39 7.68
N PRO A 25 -20.01 -14.50 8.17
CA PRO A 25 -21.16 -13.79 7.59
C PRO A 25 -20.97 -12.27 7.54
N ALA A 26 -20.50 -11.67 8.63
CA ALA A 26 -20.24 -10.23 8.68
C ALA A 26 -19.11 -9.83 7.74
N LEU A 27 -18.02 -10.62 7.66
CA LEU A 27 -16.90 -10.37 6.74
C LEU A 27 -17.36 -10.43 5.27
N LYS A 28 -18.15 -11.43 4.88
CA LYS A 28 -18.74 -11.51 3.53
C LYS A 28 -19.61 -10.29 3.20
N LYS A 29 -20.43 -9.87 4.16
CA LYS A 29 -21.27 -8.68 4.01
C LYS A 29 -20.41 -7.42 3.83
N LEU A 30 -19.35 -7.27 4.65
CA LEU A 30 -18.42 -6.15 4.56
C LEU A 30 -17.74 -6.11 3.17
N VAL A 31 -17.20 -7.23 2.69
CA VAL A 31 -16.54 -7.32 1.37
C VAL A 31 -17.50 -6.90 0.25
N ASN A 32 -18.72 -7.46 0.22
CA ASN A 32 -19.70 -7.11 -0.79
C ASN A 32 -20.08 -5.63 -0.74
N TRP A 33 -20.37 -5.09 0.44
CA TRP A 33 -20.70 -3.69 0.62
C TRP A 33 -19.58 -2.75 0.14
N GLN A 34 -18.32 -3.05 0.46
CA GLN A 34 -17.18 -2.27 -0.01
C GLN A 34 -17.14 -2.21 -1.55
N ILE A 35 -17.34 -3.35 -2.20
CA ILE A 35 -17.33 -3.45 -3.68
C ILE A 35 -18.52 -2.70 -4.28
N GLU A 36 -19.71 -2.86 -3.73
CA GLU A 36 -20.95 -2.19 -4.19
C GLU A 36 -20.85 -0.66 -4.05
N GLU A 37 -20.15 -0.17 -3.03
CA GLU A 37 -19.89 1.26 -2.84
C GLU A 37 -18.72 1.79 -3.69
N GLY A 38 -18.12 0.96 -4.54
CA GLY A 38 -17.17 1.36 -5.58
C GLY A 38 -15.71 1.41 -5.15
N ILE A 39 -15.31 0.72 -4.08
CA ILE A 39 -13.90 0.57 -3.70
C ILE A 39 -13.13 -0.18 -4.80
N HIS A 40 -11.90 0.25 -5.05
CA HIS A 40 -11.07 -0.26 -6.15
C HIS A 40 -10.26 -1.51 -5.78
N GLY A 41 -10.14 -1.83 -4.50
CA GLY A 41 -9.46 -3.01 -3.99
C GLY A 41 -9.57 -3.18 -2.49
N LEU A 42 -9.21 -4.36 -1.99
CA LEU A 42 -9.34 -4.76 -0.59
C LEU A 42 -7.99 -5.27 -0.06
N ILE A 43 -7.70 -4.95 1.20
CA ILE A 43 -6.51 -5.41 1.90
C ILE A 43 -6.90 -5.98 3.27
N PRO A 44 -7.31 -7.24 3.37
CA PRO A 44 -7.45 -7.93 4.65
C PRO A 44 -6.09 -8.24 5.28
N LEU A 45 -6.08 -8.56 6.57
CA LEU A 45 -4.88 -8.92 7.33
C LEU A 45 -3.81 -7.83 7.39
N GLY A 46 -4.20 -6.56 7.21
CA GLY A 46 -3.34 -5.43 7.58
C GLY A 46 -3.41 -5.13 9.08
N SER A 47 -2.72 -4.07 9.53
CA SER A 47 -2.76 -3.63 10.95
C SER A 47 -4.19 -3.32 11.42
N THR A 48 -5.00 -2.70 10.57
CA THR A 48 -6.42 -2.42 10.84
C THR A 48 -7.25 -3.71 10.99
N GLY A 49 -6.86 -4.78 10.31
CA GLY A 49 -7.47 -6.11 10.42
C GLY A 49 -6.94 -6.95 11.57
N GLU A 50 -6.14 -6.36 12.46
CA GLU A 50 -5.61 -6.97 13.69
C GLU A 50 -4.87 -8.29 13.45
N PHE A 51 -4.08 -8.35 12.36
CA PHE A 51 -3.46 -9.59 11.87
C PHE A 51 -2.60 -10.32 12.90
N LEU A 52 -2.04 -9.60 13.88
CA LEU A 52 -1.22 -10.19 14.95
C LEU A 52 -2.04 -10.94 16.01
N SER A 53 -3.34 -10.66 16.08
CA SER A 53 -4.25 -11.27 17.07
C SER A 53 -4.96 -12.52 16.55
N LEU A 54 -4.77 -12.85 15.27
CA LEU A 54 -5.44 -13.99 14.62
C LEU A 54 -4.55 -15.24 14.64
N THR A 55 -5.15 -16.37 14.91
CA THR A 55 -4.51 -17.68 14.76
C THR A 55 -4.23 -17.99 13.29
N PRO A 56 -3.33 -18.93 12.97
CA PRO A 56 -3.11 -19.36 11.59
C PRO A 56 -4.39 -19.79 10.86
N ASP A 57 -5.26 -20.55 11.49
CA ASP A 57 -6.52 -21.02 10.91
C ASP A 57 -7.49 -19.85 10.64
N GLU A 58 -7.56 -18.87 11.54
CA GLU A 58 -8.36 -17.66 11.32
C GLU A 58 -7.83 -16.80 10.20
N ARG A 59 -6.50 -16.71 10.05
CA ARG A 59 -5.88 -16.01 8.91
C ARG A 59 -6.27 -16.66 7.59
N GLN A 60 -6.17 -17.99 7.48
CA GLN A 60 -6.59 -18.75 6.30
C GLN A 60 -8.08 -18.52 6.00
N LEU A 61 -8.92 -18.59 7.02
CA LEU A 61 -10.36 -18.35 6.90
C LEU A 61 -10.68 -16.94 6.37
N VAL A 62 -9.93 -15.91 6.83
CA VAL A 62 -10.07 -14.53 6.34
C VAL A 62 -9.65 -14.43 4.89
N ILE A 63 -8.51 -15.03 4.48
CA ILE A 63 -8.04 -15.03 3.10
C ILE A 63 -9.09 -15.68 2.19
N GLU A 64 -9.48 -16.93 2.50
CA GLU A 64 -10.48 -17.68 1.73
C GLU A 64 -11.78 -16.89 1.58
N THR A 65 -12.29 -16.36 2.70
CA THR A 65 -13.55 -15.59 2.71
C THR A 65 -13.44 -14.34 1.83
N CYS A 66 -12.37 -13.56 1.95
CA CYS A 66 -12.21 -12.33 1.19
C CYS A 66 -12.01 -12.59 -0.31
N VAL A 67 -11.12 -13.53 -0.67
CA VAL A 67 -10.82 -13.87 -2.07
C VAL A 67 -12.04 -14.47 -2.76
N SER A 68 -12.69 -15.47 -2.14
CA SER A 68 -13.89 -16.10 -2.72
C SER A 68 -15.07 -15.14 -2.84
N THR A 69 -15.27 -14.28 -1.84
CA THR A 69 -16.37 -13.30 -1.86
C THR A 69 -16.10 -12.18 -2.87
N ALA A 70 -14.87 -11.67 -2.96
CA ALA A 70 -14.52 -10.67 -3.96
C ALA A 70 -14.68 -11.22 -5.39
N ALA A 71 -14.41 -12.52 -5.61
CA ALA A 71 -14.62 -13.21 -6.87
C ALA A 71 -14.04 -12.44 -8.09
N LYS A 72 -12.83 -11.89 -7.93
CA LYS A 72 -12.12 -11.07 -8.93
C LYS A 72 -12.87 -9.80 -9.39
N ARG A 73 -13.92 -9.37 -8.69
CA ARG A 73 -14.60 -8.08 -8.97
C ARG A 73 -13.69 -6.90 -8.68
N VAL A 74 -12.85 -7.01 -7.67
CA VAL A 74 -11.76 -6.08 -7.33
C VAL A 74 -10.54 -6.88 -6.89
N PRO A 75 -9.31 -6.33 -7.02
CA PRO A 75 -8.11 -6.95 -6.48
C PRO A 75 -8.18 -7.12 -4.95
N VAL A 76 -7.66 -8.25 -4.46
CA VAL A 76 -7.48 -8.54 -3.03
C VAL A 76 -5.99 -8.73 -2.75
N LEU A 77 -5.41 -7.84 -1.94
CA LEU A 77 -4.04 -7.93 -1.48
C LEU A 77 -4.03 -8.40 -0.02
N ILE A 78 -3.23 -9.41 0.27
CA ILE A 78 -3.18 -9.99 1.63
C ILE A 78 -2.02 -9.38 2.42
N GLY A 79 -2.28 -8.98 3.67
CA GLY A 79 -1.23 -8.62 4.61
C GLY A 79 -0.43 -9.85 5.05
N THR A 80 0.85 -9.93 4.67
CA THR A 80 1.72 -11.08 4.95
C THR A 80 3.00 -10.70 5.69
N GLY A 81 3.09 -9.46 6.21
CA GLY A 81 4.21 -9.02 7.02
C GLY A 81 4.43 -9.91 8.23
N ALA A 82 5.68 -10.25 8.51
CA ALA A 82 6.10 -11.04 9.64
C ALA A 82 7.49 -10.56 10.13
N GLU A 83 7.81 -10.84 11.38
CA GLU A 83 9.11 -10.49 11.97
C GLU A 83 10.25 -11.31 11.36
N TRP A 84 9.98 -12.53 10.93
CA TRP A 84 10.94 -13.44 10.35
C TRP A 84 10.74 -13.61 8.84
N THR A 85 11.81 -13.52 8.06
CA THR A 85 11.75 -13.55 6.59
C THR A 85 11.15 -14.83 6.05
N ASP A 86 11.51 -16.00 6.57
CA ASP A 86 10.98 -17.27 6.08
C ASP A 86 9.49 -17.42 6.38
N GLU A 87 9.02 -16.85 7.50
CA GLU A 87 7.58 -16.80 7.79
C GLU A 87 6.85 -15.85 6.85
N CYS A 88 7.43 -14.69 6.53
CA CYS A 88 6.88 -13.77 5.53
C CYS A 88 6.79 -14.46 4.15
N VAL A 89 7.81 -15.22 3.76
CA VAL A 89 7.81 -16.04 2.54
C VAL A 89 6.69 -17.08 2.58
N ARG A 90 6.55 -17.82 3.69
CA ARG A 90 5.53 -18.85 3.86
C ARG A 90 4.12 -18.26 3.72
N LEU A 91 3.84 -17.16 4.43
CA LEU A 91 2.55 -16.48 4.41
C LEU A 91 2.24 -15.88 3.02
N SER A 92 3.27 -15.38 2.32
CA SER A 92 3.08 -14.80 0.99
C SER A 92 2.79 -15.86 -0.07
N ARG A 93 3.43 -17.03 0.01
CA ARG A 93 3.11 -18.20 -0.84
C ARG A 93 1.70 -18.72 -0.57
N GLU A 94 1.33 -18.87 0.70
CA GLU A 94 -0.02 -19.27 1.09
C GLU A 94 -1.09 -18.32 0.51
N ALA A 95 -0.86 -17.00 0.61
CA ALA A 95 -1.76 -16.01 0.02
C ALA A 95 -1.86 -16.15 -1.51
N GLU A 96 -0.75 -16.36 -2.20
CA GLU A 96 -0.72 -16.60 -3.65
C GLU A 96 -1.47 -17.89 -4.02
N ASP A 97 -1.20 -19.00 -3.34
CA ASP A 97 -1.87 -20.29 -3.57
C ASP A 97 -3.39 -20.22 -3.35
N MET A 98 -3.82 -19.37 -2.41
CA MET A 98 -5.25 -19.11 -2.13
C MET A 98 -5.88 -18.08 -3.09
N GLY A 99 -5.13 -17.59 -4.10
CA GLY A 99 -5.64 -16.77 -5.19
C GLY A 99 -5.66 -15.26 -4.93
N ALA A 100 -4.85 -14.76 -4.00
CA ALA A 100 -4.62 -13.33 -3.84
C ALA A 100 -4.08 -12.69 -5.13
N ASP A 101 -4.39 -11.41 -5.34
CA ASP A 101 -3.88 -10.66 -6.50
C ASP A 101 -2.55 -9.96 -6.20
N GLY A 102 -2.16 -9.91 -4.93
CA GLY A 102 -0.90 -9.35 -4.43
C GLY A 102 -0.77 -9.51 -2.93
N VAL A 103 0.36 -9.07 -2.39
CA VAL A 103 0.60 -9.04 -0.95
C VAL A 103 0.99 -7.64 -0.50
N MET A 104 0.63 -7.26 0.74
CA MET A 104 1.12 -6.05 1.40
C MET A 104 2.02 -6.45 2.57
N ILE A 105 3.26 -5.96 2.55
CA ILE A 105 4.29 -6.36 3.51
C ILE A 105 4.81 -5.14 4.26
N ILE A 106 4.53 -5.09 5.57
CA ILE A 106 5.24 -4.22 6.51
C ILE A 106 6.60 -4.87 6.82
N PRO A 107 7.70 -4.11 6.92
CA PRO A 107 8.98 -4.70 7.32
C PRO A 107 8.90 -5.30 8.73
N PRO A 108 9.91 -6.07 9.17
CA PRO A 108 10.01 -6.48 10.57
C PRO A 108 9.75 -5.30 11.51
N PHE A 109 8.87 -5.49 12.49
CA PHE A 109 8.26 -4.38 13.25
C PHE A 109 8.67 -4.37 14.73
N TYR A 110 9.28 -5.43 15.22
CA TYR A 110 9.87 -5.49 16.57
C TYR A 110 11.36 -5.16 16.55
N SER A 111 12.11 -5.74 15.60
CA SER A 111 13.53 -5.49 15.39
C SER A 111 13.76 -4.20 14.60
N THR A 112 15.03 -3.79 14.51
CA THR A 112 15.48 -2.62 13.76
C THR A 112 16.52 -3.00 12.72
N PRO A 113 16.13 -3.74 11.67
CA PRO A 113 17.06 -4.17 10.63
C PRO A 113 17.64 -2.98 9.86
N THR A 114 18.86 -3.17 9.35
CA THR A 114 19.54 -2.24 8.45
C THR A 114 18.90 -2.21 7.06
N ASP A 115 19.21 -1.19 6.25
CA ASP A 115 18.74 -1.07 4.87
C ASP A 115 19.09 -2.30 4.01
N ASP A 116 20.27 -2.90 4.24
CA ASP A 116 20.70 -4.09 3.50
C ASP A 116 19.92 -5.34 3.93
N GLU A 117 19.66 -5.51 5.22
CA GLU A 117 18.83 -6.60 5.74
C GLU A 117 17.37 -6.45 5.26
N LEU A 118 16.84 -5.23 5.23
CA LEU A 118 15.51 -4.93 4.66
C LEU A 118 15.46 -5.26 3.16
N PHE A 119 16.49 -4.87 2.39
CA PHE A 119 16.56 -5.22 0.98
C PHE A 119 16.57 -6.73 0.78
N GLU A 120 17.37 -7.48 1.54
CA GLU A 120 17.44 -8.94 1.46
C GLU A 120 16.12 -9.61 1.90
N HIS A 121 15.44 -9.07 2.90
CA HIS A 121 14.11 -9.53 3.31
C HIS A 121 13.12 -9.47 2.14
N TYR A 122 12.94 -8.30 1.51
CA TYR A 122 12.03 -8.14 0.38
C TYR A 122 12.48 -8.91 -0.86
N ARG A 123 13.80 -9.03 -1.11
CA ARG A 123 14.33 -9.81 -2.22
C ARG A 123 13.95 -11.29 -2.09
N LYS A 124 14.16 -11.89 -0.92
CA LYS A 124 13.80 -13.29 -0.67
C LYS A 124 12.31 -13.55 -0.82
N VAL A 125 11.46 -12.65 -0.34
CA VAL A 125 10.01 -12.77 -0.55
C VAL A 125 9.68 -12.63 -2.03
N GLY A 126 10.26 -11.65 -2.70
CA GLY A 126 10.05 -11.40 -4.12
C GLY A 126 10.43 -12.58 -5.01
N GLU A 127 11.53 -13.27 -4.70
CA GLU A 127 11.95 -14.47 -5.42
C GLU A 127 11.05 -15.69 -5.16
N ALA A 128 10.27 -15.66 -4.09
CA ALA A 128 9.46 -16.79 -3.65
C ALA A 128 8.04 -16.80 -4.22
N ILE A 129 7.54 -15.67 -4.73
CA ILE A 129 6.17 -15.49 -5.22
C ILE A 129 6.16 -14.80 -6.59
N GLY A 130 5.13 -15.06 -7.40
CA GLY A 130 4.91 -14.43 -8.71
C GLY A 130 3.96 -13.23 -8.68
N ILE A 131 3.22 -13.03 -7.58
CA ILE A 131 2.28 -11.91 -7.44
C ILE A 131 3.00 -10.65 -6.94
N PRO A 132 2.46 -9.44 -7.25
CA PRO A 132 3.10 -8.19 -6.87
C PRO A 132 3.08 -7.94 -5.36
N ILE A 133 4.15 -7.28 -4.89
CA ILE A 133 4.33 -6.83 -3.52
C ILE A 133 4.01 -5.34 -3.43
N MET A 134 3.16 -4.97 -2.48
CA MET A 134 3.03 -3.62 -1.96
C MET A 134 3.87 -3.50 -0.69
N VAL A 135 5.01 -2.85 -0.80
CA VAL A 135 5.85 -2.49 0.35
C VAL A 135 5.07 -1.54 1.25
N TYR A 136 5.12 -1.72 2.56
CA TYR A 136 4.40 -0.86 3.49
C TYR A 136 5.36 -0.14 4.42
N ASN A 137 5.53 1.16 4.22
CA ASN A 137 6.32 2.03 5.10
C ASN A 137 5.43 2.68 6.15
N ASN A 138 5.67 2.35 7.42
CA ASN A 138 5.02 2.98 8.57
C ASN A 138 5.98 3.01 9.77
N PRO A 139 6.87 4.00 9.84
CA PRO A 139 7.87 4.09 10.90
C PRO A 139 7.30 4.13 12.32
N ALA A 140 6.06 4.63 12.47
CA ALA A 140 5.40 4.69 13.77
C ALA A 140 5.09 3.30 14.37
N THR A 141 5.04 2.25 13.54
CA THR A 141 4.69 0.88 13.96
C THR A 141 5.75 -0.16 13.63
N ALA A 142 6.68 0.14 12.72
CA ALA A 142 7.69 -0.81 12.26
C ALA A 142 9.11 -0.53 12.77
N ASN A 143 9.30 0.47 13.64
CA ASN A 143 10.61 0.88 14.18
C ASN A 143 11.70 1.20 13.14
N VAL A 144 11.40 1.07 11.85
CA VAL A 144 12.29 1.38 10.73
C VAL A 144 11.57 2.30 9.74
N ASP A 145 12.34 3.12 9.04
CA ASP A 145 11.85 4.05 8.04
C ASP A 145 12.44 3.71 6.68
N LEU A 146 11.60 3.23 5.76
CA LEU A 146 11.98 2.97 4.38
C LEU A 146 12.10 4.31 3.63
N LYS A 147 13.27 4.95 3.74
CA LYS A 147 13.56 6.22 3.06
C LYS A 147 13.43 6.07 1.54
N PRO A 148 13.18 7.17 0.80
CA PRO A 148 13.01 7.12 -0.66
C PRO A 148 14.15 6.42 -1.40
N GLU A 149 15.39 6.54 -0.92
CA GLU A 149 16.56 5.88 -1.52
C GLU A 149 16.50 4.35 -1.36
N LEU A 150 16.08 3.87 -0.19
CA LEU A 150 15.87 2.44 0.03
C LEU A 150 14.69 1.93 -0.81
N VAL A 151 13.59 2.68 -0.88
CA VAL A 151 12.45 2.36 -1.75
C VAL A 151 12.89 2.26 -3.22
N ALA A 152 13.76 3.15 -3.67
CA ALA A 152 14.33 3.08 -5.02
C ALA A 152 15.22 1.85 -5.25
N ARG A 153 15.90 1.34 -4.20
CA ARG A 153 16.59 0.04 -4.25
C ARG A 153 15.59 -1.12 -4.35
N LEU A 154 14.55 -1.12 -3.49
CA LEU A 154 13.49 -2.13 -3.48
C LEU A 154 12.74 -2.20 -4.81
N SER A 155 12.54 -1.07 -5.50
CA SER A 155 11.88 -1.02 -6.81
C SER A 155 12.61 -1.76 -7.93
N ARG A 156 13.84 -2.23 -7.68
CA ARG A 156 14.62 -3.07 -8.61
C ARG A 156 14.30 -4.57 -8.46
N ILE A 157 13.59 -4.95 -7.41
CA ILE A 157 13.05 -6.31 -7.23
C ILE A 157 11.82 -6.42 -8.11
N ASP A 158 11.81 -7.41 -9.01
CA ASP A 158 10.86 -7.49 -10.14
C ASP A 158 9.38 -7.38 -9.74
N ASN A 159 8.98 -7.91 -8.60
CA ASN A 159 7.59 -7.88 -8.14
C ASN A 159 7.32 -6.88 -7.00
N CYS A 160 8.31 -6.12 -6.52
CA CYS A 160 8.08 -4.94 -5.67
C CYS A 160 7.58 -3.77 -6.53
N LYS A 161 6.29 -3.73 -6.83
CA LYS A 161 5.67 -2.78 -7.77
C LYS A 161 4.94 -1.62 -7.11
N TYR A 162 4.62 -1.74 -5.83
CA TYR A 162 3.79 -0.80 -5.11
C TYR A 162 4.39 -0.46 -3.76
N ILE A 163 4.14 0.77 -3.30
CA ILE A 163 4.42 1.17 -1.92
C ILE A 163 3.22 1.85 -1.32
N LYS A 164 2.87 1.48 -0.08
CA LYS A 164 2.00 2.25 0.81
C LYS A 164 2.87 3.11 1.70
N GLU A 165 2.88 4.42 1.44
CA GLU A 165 3.63 5.41 2.20
C GLU A 165 2.76 5.99 3.31
N SER A 166 3.14 5.75 4.57
CA SER A 166 2.35 6.13 5.76
C SER A 166 3.09 7.01 6.75
N THR A 167 4.15 7.67 6.32
CA THR A 167 4.69 8.80 7.07
C THR A 167 3.74 10.02 6.94
N LEU A 168 3.85 10.97 7.83
CA LEU A 168 3.15 12.25 7.70
C LEU A 168 3.91 13.24 6.80
N GLU A 169 5.04 12.83 6.24
CA GLU A 169 5.85 13.61 5.31
C GLU A 169 5.33 13.42 3.88
N VAL A 170 4.29 14.13 3.51
CA VAL A 170 3.62 13.95 2.20
C VAL A 170 4.56 14.16 1.00
N THR A 171 5.62 14.95 1.15
CA THR A 171 6.63 15.19 0.11
C THR A 171 7.37 13.93 -0.33
N ARG A 172 7.42 12.89 0.52
CA ARG A 172 8.00 11.58 0.16
C ARG A 172 7.33 10.91 -1.03
N VAL A 173 6.04 11.19 -1.24
CA VAL A 173 5.33 10.71 -2.44
C VAL A 173 6.04 11.16 -3.71
N ARG A 174 6.37 12.46 -3.81
CA ARG A 174 7.12 13.04 -4.93
C ARG A 174 8.53 12.42 -5.01
N ASP A 175 9.24 12.38 -3.89
CA ASP A 175 10.64 11.92 -3.85
C ASP A 175 10.76 10.45 -4.30
N ILE A 176 9.82 9.61 -3.89
CA ILE A 176 9.73 8.20 -4.34
C ILE A 176 9.44 8.13 -5.84
N ILE A 177 8.48 8.91 -6.34
CA ILE A 177 8.14 8.94 -7.77
C ILE A 177 9.37 9.38 -8.61
N GLU A 178 10.08 10.43 -8.19
CA GLU A 178 11.28 10.91 -8.88
C GLU A 178 12.39 9.86 -8.91
N LEU A 179 12.66 9.17 -7.80
CA LEU A 179 13.73 8.18 -7.72
C LEU A 179 13.37 6.84 -8.37
N CYS A 180 12.13 6.45 -8.33
CA CYS A 180 11.70 5.13 -8.82
C CYS A 180 11.22 5.18 -10.27
N GLY A 181 10.66 6.31 -10.76
CA GLY A 181 9.98 6.37 -12.05
C GLY A 181 8.86 5.33 -12.13
N ASP A 182 8.75 4.64 -13.25
CA ASP A 182 7.69 3.66 -13.52
C ASP A 182 7.85 2.32 -12.78
N ARG A 183 8.97 2.12 -12.04
CA ARG A 183 9.22 0.88 -11.33
C ARG A 183 8.36 0.69 -10.08
N MET A 184 7.90 1.80 -9.46
CA MET A 184 7.16 1.78 -8.20
C MET A 184 5.95 2.70 -8.28
N THR A 185 4.76 2.18 -8.01
CA THR A 185 3.53 2.96 -7.91
C THR A 185 3.26 3.32 -6.45
N VAL A 186 3.06 4.60 -6.15
CA VAL A 186 2.85 5.08 -4.78
C VAL A 186 1.36 5.09 -4.43
N PHE A 187 1.04 4.48 -3.31
CA PHE A 187 -0.24 4.57 -2.61
C PHE A 187 -0.04 5.36 -1.32
N ALA A 188 -0.87 6.36 -1.09
CA ALA A 188 -0.94 7.03 0.21
C ALA A 188 -1.41 6.06 1.30
N GLY A 189 -0.82 6.14 2.49
CA GLY A 189 -1.32 5.41 3.65
C GLY A 189 -2.19 6.26 4.57
N ILE A 190 -1.93 7.58 4.66
CA ILE A 190 -2.63 8.49 5.57
C ILE A 190 -3.19 9.70 4.82
N LEU A 191 -2.35 10.55 4.26
CA LEU A 191 -2.71 11.83 3.63
C LEU A 191 -3.14 11.63 2.16
N GLY A 192 -4.29 10.97 1.94
CA GLY A 192 -4.75 10.56 0.61
C GLY A 192 -4.95 11.74 -0.34
N TYR A 193 -5.61 12.80 0.13
CA TYR A 193 -5.91 13.98 -0.69
C TYR A 193 -4.62 14.68 -1.15
N GLU A 194 -3.73 14.99 -0.22
CA GLU A 194 -2.46 15.67 -0.50
C GLU A 194 -1.54 14.81 -1.36
N SER A 195 -1.51 13.51 -1.11
CA SER A 195 -0.70 12.56 -1.87
C SER A 195 -1.13 12.44 -3.33
N PHE A 196 -2.42 12.52 -3.61
CA PHE A 196 -2.92 12.53 -4.99
C PHE A 196 -2.42 13.78 -5.75
N TRP A 197 -2.31 14.92 -5.10
CA TRP A 197 -1.73 16.13 -5.71
C TRP A 197 -0.24 15.98 -6.03
N LEU A 198 0.47 15.13 -5.31
CA LEU A 198 1.89 14.84 -5.53
C LEU A 198 2.12 13.64 -6.46
N GLY A 199 1.06 13.07 -7.05
CA GLY A 199 1.17 12.02 -8.08
C GLY A 199 0.92 10.59 -7.59
N ALA A 200 0.52 10.39 -6.33
CA ALA A 200 0.10 9.05 -5.86
C ALA A 200 -1.04 8.51 -6.75
N GLN A 201 -0.94 7.24 -7.11
CA GLN A 201 -1.92 6.57 -7.96
C GLN A 201 -2.95 5.76 -7.16
N GLY A 202 -2.82 5.75 -5.84
CA GLY A 202 -3.77 5.09 -4.97
C GLY A 202 -3.73 5.59 -3.53
N TRP A 203 -4.68 5.10 -2.76
CA TRP A 203 -4.80 5.36 -1.34
C TRP A 203 -5.27 4.11 -0.60
N VAL A 204 -4.52 3.66 0.39
CA VAL A 204 -4.92 2.60 1.31
C VAL A 204 -5.60 3.25 2.50
N ALA A 205 -6.94 3.31 2.45
CA ALA A 205 -7.76 4.08 3.37
C ALA A 205 -8.28 3.23 4.54
N VAL A 206 -8.13 3.71 5.77
CA VAL A 206 -8.77 3.13 6.96
C VAL A 206 -10.23 3.59 7.05
N CYS A 207 -10.48 4.87 6.81
CA CYS A 207 -11.82 5.47 6.90
C CYS A 207 -12.83 4.87 5.91
N SER A 208 -12.35 4.23 4.83
CA SER A 208 -13.20 3.53 3.86
C SER A 208 -13.96 2.34 4.46
N ASN A 209 -13.56 1.81 5.63
CA ASN A 209 -14.38 0.87 6.38
C ASN A 209 -15.73 1.46 6.82
N LEU A 210 -15.85 2.79 6.92
CA LEU A 210 -17.05 3.51 7.34
C LEU A 210 -17.72 4.29 6.20
N ILE A 211 -16.91 4.85 5.28
CA ILE A 211 -17.35 5.73 4.21
C ILE A 211 -16.74 5.33 2.85
N PRO A 212 -16.96 4.08 2.37
CA PRO A 212 -16.30 3.57 1.17
C PRO A 212 -16.59 4.40 -0.07
N LYS A 213 -17.85 4.77 -0.28
CA LYS A 213 -18.27 5.57 -1.43
C LYS A 213 -17.57 6.93 -1.51
N MET A 214 -17.46 7.64 -0.41
CA MET A 214 -16.76 8.92 -0.38
C MET A 214 -15.27 8.74 -0.63
N SER A 215 -14.66 7.70 -0.06
CA SER A 215 -13.24 7.37 -0.23
C SER A 215 -12.93 7.01 -1.69
N ALA A 216 -13.77 6.21 -2.34
CA ALA A 216 -13.65 5.89 -3.76
C ALA A 216 -13.85 7.13 -4.64
N ARG A 217 -14.85 7.95 -4.32
CA ARG A 217 -15.16 9.19 -5.06
C ARG A 217 -14.03 10.21 -5.02
N LEU A 218 -13.33 10.31 -3.89
CA LEU A 218 -12.16 11.20 -3.78
C LEU A 218 -11.12 10.90 -4.85
N PHE A 219 -10.76 9.64 -5.04
CA PHE A 219 -9.83 9.23 -6.09
C PHE A 219 -10.37 9.57 -7.48
N GLN A 220 -11.62 9.23 -7.79
CA GLN A 220 -12.24 9.48 -9.08
C GLN A 220 -12.20 10.97 -9.46
N VAL A 221 -12.64 11.85 -8.53
CA VAL A 221 -12.66 13.30 -8.76
C VAL A 221 -11.25 13.85 -9.01
N LEU A 222 -10.23 13.33 -8.33
CA LEU A 222 -8.87 13.81 -8.50
C LEU A 222 -8.20 13.21 -9.75
N ALA A 223 -8.47 11.95 -10.08
CA ALA A 223 -7.93 11.29 -11.26
C ALA A 223 -8.53 11.84 -12.59
N GLU A 224 -9.78 12.36 -12.56
CA GLU A 224 -10.46 12.95 -13.70
C GLU A 224 -10.08 14.42 -13.96
N ARG A 225 -9.26 15.04 -13.11
CA ARG A 225 -8.83 16.44 -13.30
C ARG A 225 -7.83 16.54 -14.46
N PRO A 226 -8.10 17.39 -15.47
CA PRO A 226 -7.26 17.50 -16.68
C PRO A 226 -5.84 18.02 -16.42
N ASN A 227 -5.57 18.54 -15.22
CA ASN A 227 -4.28 19.12 -14.85
C ASN A 227 -3.58 18.32 -13.72
N MET A 228 -4.03 17.11 -13.37
CA MET A 228 -3.22 16.25 -12.51
C MET A 228 -1.97 15.82 -13.29
N PRO A 229 -0.77 16.10 -12.78
CA PRO A 229 0.44 15.61 -13.41
C PRO A 229 0.34 14.07 -13.47
N SER A 230 0.45 13.50 -14.66
CA SER A 230 0.75 12.07 -14.74
C SER A 230 2.11 11.85 -14.10
N ALA A 231 2.33 10.73 -13.43
CA ALA A 231 3.63 10.38 -12.85
C ALA A 231 4.78 10.57 -13.88
N ASN A 232 4.47 10.42 -15.18
CA ASN A 232 5.38 10.58 -16.31
C ASN A 232 5.46 12.02 -16.88
N GLY A 233 4.67 12.96 -16.35
CA GLY A 233 4.59 14.34 -16.88
C GLY A 233 5.17 15.41 -15.95
N LEU A 234 5.61 15.05 -14.76
CA LEU A 234 6.32 15.92 -13.84
C LEU A 234 7.82 15.94 -14.14
N SER A 235 8.23 16.46 -15.30
CA SER A 235 9.57 17.00 -15.40
C SER A 235 9.60 18.29 -14.58
N TRP A 236 10.02 18.19 -13.32
CA TRP A 236 10.42 19.36 -12.57
C TRP A 236 11.60 19.97 -13.31
N ASN A 237 11.34 21.07 -13.98
CA ASN A 237 12.39 21.82 -14.66
C ASN A 237 13.33 22.38 -13.57
N THR A 238 14.42 21.65 -13.27
CA THR A 238 15.46 22.06 -12.32
C THR A 238 16.34 23.21 -12.85
N SER A 239 15.87 23.94 -13.85
CA SER A 239 16.47 25.22 -14.21
C SER A 239 16.13 26.19 -13.07
N THR A 240 16.99 26.22 -12.05
CA THR A 240 17.08 27.32 -11.10
C THR A 240 17.11 28.64 -11.91
N PRO A 241 16.17 29.58 -11.68
CA PRO A 241 16.34 30.90 -12.26
C PRO A 241 17.64 31.45 -11.68
N SER A 242 18.61 31.70 -12.55
CA SER A 242 19.81 32.46 -12.24
C SER A 242 19.32 33.78 -11.58
N LEU A 243 19.56 33.92 -10.30
CA LEU A 243 19.44 35.19 -9.62
C LEU A 243 20.58 36.11 -10.17
N ALA A 244 20.27 36.77 -11.28
CA ALA A 244 21.14 37.85 -11.74
C ALA A 244 21.23 38.90 -10.61
N PRO A 245 22.45 39.40 -10.27
CA PRO A 245 22.60 40.42 -9.24
C PRO A 245 21.82 41.65 -9.65
N ARG A 246 21.03 42.23 -8.74
CA ARG A 246 20.38 43.50 -8.96
C ARG A 246 21.46 44.58 -9.22
N PRO A 247 21.28 45.45 -10.22
CA PRO A 247 22.20 46.57 -10.41
C PRO A 247 22.12 47.46 -9.16
N SER A 248 23.29 47.82 -8.61
CA SER A 248 23.42 48.79 -7.54
C SER A 248 22.90 50.13 -8.02
N SER A 249 21.87 50.67 -7.36
CA SER A 249 21.49 52.06 -7.53
C SER A 249 22.60 52.93 -6.93
N ALA A 250 23.47 53.43 -7.78
CA ALA A 250 24.30 54.58 -7.46
C ALA A 250 23.51 55.84 -7.87
N GLY A 251 23.38 56.78 -6.93
CA GLY A 251 22.74 58.07 -7.08
C GLY A 251 22.40 58.65 -5.72
#